data_f6c96b4ffed581c17844b61df886cccf
#
_entry.id   f6c96b4ffed581c17844b61df886cccf
#
_cell.length_a   1.000
_cell.length_b   1.000
_cell.length_c   1.000
_cell.angle_alpha   90.00
_cell.angle_beta   90.00
_cell.angle_gamma   90.00
#
_symmetry.space_group_name_H-M   'P 1'
#
loop_
_entity.id
_entity.type
_entity.pdbx_description
1 polymer ?
#
loop_
_entity_poly.entity_id
_entity_poly.type
_entity_poly.pdbx_seq_one_letter_code
_entity_poly.pdbx_strand_id
1 'polypeptide(L)'
;MLLLAVPAGAQSATRTAPDTFQFALANGMQVLVIPDHRAPVVTQMLWFKVGGMDDPPGLSGLAHFFEHMMFRGTKAVPGDQFSQIIAKNGGENNAFTTHDYAAFYEQIAKGRLGLAMRLEADRLANLDLTDATVGPERDVVMEERRMRVDN
;
A
#
# COMPACT_ATOMS: atom_id res chain seq x y z
N MET A 1 -19.34 -6.74 36.11
CA MET A 1 -18.95 -7.58 34.98
C MET A 1 -17.57 -7.14 34.55
N LEU A 2 -16.54 -7.88 34.97
CA LEU A 2 -15.13 -7.52 34.81
C LEU A 2 -14.68 -8.01 33.43
N LEU A 3 -14.45 -7.11 32.45
CA LEU A 3 -13.81 -7.44 31.18
C LEU A 3 -12.31 -7.59 31.43
N LEU A 4 -11.81 -8.83 31.41
CA LEU A 4 -10.40 -9.11 31.33
C LEU A 4 -9.94 -8.81 29.89
N ALA A 5 -9.15 -7.75 29.71
CA ALA A 5 -8.43 -7.50 28.48
C ALA A 5 -7.36 -8.59 28.31
N VAL A 6 -7.54 -9.45 27.33
CA VAL A 6 -6.52 -10.41 26.89
C VAL A 6 -5.41 -9.60 26.22
N PRO A 7 -4.14 -9.68 26.64
CA PRO A 7 -3.07 -9.03 25.93
C PRO A 7 -2.97 -9.63 24.52
N ALA A 8 -2.96 -8.76 23.50
CA ALA A 8 -2.70 -9.16 22.13
C ALA A 8 -1.27 -9.75 22.05
N GLY A 9 -1.18 -11.06 22.16
CA GLY A 9 0.08 -11.79 22.05
C GLY A 9 0.59 -11.64 20.61
N ALA A 10 1.74 -11.02 20.43
CA ALA A 10 2.48 -11.10 19.20
C ALA A 10 2.75 -12.58 18.91
N GLN A 11 2.28 -13.09 17.78
CA GLN A 11 2.59 -14.46 17.38
C GLN A 11 4.10 -14.56 17.17
N SER A 12 4.70 -15.65 17.67
CA SER A 12 6.13 -15.89 17.53
C SER A 12 6.52 -15.86 16.05
N ALA A 13 7.52 -15.06 15.69
CA ALA A 13 8.05 -15.04 14.35
C ALA A 13 8.66 -16.41 14.00
N THR A 14 8.24 -16.98 12.87
CA THR A 14 8.76 -18.25 12.36
C THR A 14 9.84 -17.96 11.32
N ARG A 15 11.01 -18.59 11.47
CA ARG A 15 12.07 -18.55 10.47
C ARG A 15 11.78 -19.57 9.38
N THR A 16 11.52 -19.12 8.15
CA THR A 16 11.08 -19.96 7.02
C THR A 16 12.19 -20.27 6.01
N ALA A 17 13.29 -19.52 6.02
CA ALA A 17 14.51 -19.74 5.24
C ALA A 17 15.68 -19.10 6.01
N PRO A 18 16.96 -19.35 5.65
CA PRO A 18 18.07 -18.60 6.24
C PRO A 18 17.75 -17.09 6.11
N ASP A 19 17.70 -16.42 7.25
CA ASP A 19 17.53 -14.97 7.33
C ASP A 19 16.14 -14.39 6.91
N THR A 20 15.07 -15.22 6.84
CA THR A 20 13.71 -14.74 6.57
C THR A 20 12.83 -14.93 7.80
N PHE A 21 12.05 -13.90 8.18
CA PHE A 21 11.11 -13.94 9.30
C PHE A 21 9.69 -13.74 8.78
N GLN A 22 8.77 -14.55 9.25
CA GLN A 22 7.35 -14.44 8.96
C GLN A 22 6.53 -14.45 10.24
N PHE A 23 5.56 -13.55 10.34
CA PHE A 23 4.62 -13.48 11.45
C PHE A 23 3.31 -12.82 11.01
N ALA A 24 2.28 -12.91 11.85
CA ALA A 24 1.02 -12.20 11.62
C ALA A 24 0.80 -11.13 12.71
N LEU A 25 0.23 -10.01 12.32
CA LEU A 25 -0.26 -8.99 13.24
C LEU A 25 -1.62 -9.40 13.83
N ALA A 26 -2.05 -8.76 14.91
CA ALA A 26 -3.32 -9.04 15.56
C ALA A 26 -4.55 -8.86 14.65
N ASN A 27 -4.45 -8.02 13.62
CA ASN A 27 -5.49 -7.80 12.62
C ASN A 27 -5.47 -8.82 11.46
N GLY A 28 -4.59 -9.83 11.52
CA GLY A 28 -4.45 -10.86 10.49
C GLY A 28 -3.48 -10.53 9.35
N MET A 29 -2.91 -9.32 9.31
CA MET A 29 -1.93 -8.95 8.28
C MET A 29 -0.69 -9.86 8.40
N GLN A 30 -0.31 -10.51 7.30
CA GLN A 30 0.91 -11.29 7.21
C GLN A 30 2.10 -10.38 6.96
N VAL A 31 3.17 -10.55 7.73
CA VAL A 31 4.40 -9.79 7.58
C VAL A 31 5.54 -10.74 7.23
N LEU A 32 6.26 -10.42 6.16
CA LEU A 32 7.47 -11.10 5.74
C LEU A 32 8.64 -10.12 5.81
N VAL A 33 9.68 -10.47 6.52
CA VAL A 33 10.91 -9.68 6.61
C VAL A 33 12.07 -10.47 6.01
N ILE A 34 12.73 -9.88 5.02
CA ILE A 34 13.90 -10.43 4.36
C ILE A 34 15.07 -9.47 4.64
N PRO A 35 15.94 -9.77 5.63
CA PRO A 35 17.08 -8.91 5.94
C PRO A 35 18.09 -8.89 4.79
N ASP A 36 18.47 -7.68 4.37
CA ASP A 36 19.57 -7.43 3.45
C ASP A 36 20.42 -6.29 4.03
N HIS A 37 21.67 -6.57 4.34
CA HIS A 37 22.57 -5.62 5.00
C HIS A 37 23.60 -4.98 4.06
N ARG A 38 23.46 -5.21 2.74
CA ARG A 38 24.40 -4.69 1.74
C ARG A 38 24.32 -3.17 1.57
N ALA A 39 23.15 -2.58 1.84
CA ALA A 39 22.94 -1.13 1.76
C ALA A 39 22.04 -0.63 2.91
N PRO A 40 22.17 0.64 3.34
CA PRO A 40 21.38 1.21 4.42
C PRO A 40 19.98 1.67 3.97
N VAL A 41 19.34 0.90 3.10
CA VAL A 41 17.99 1.16 2.55
C VAL A 41 17.05 0.05 2.96
N VAL A 42 15.75 0.34 2.90
CA VAL A 42 14.66 -0.63 3.08
C VAL A 42 13.65 -0.42 1.97
N THR A 43 13.13 -1.52 1.44
CA THR A 43 11.93 -1.52 0.60
C THR A 43 10.79 -2.10 1.44
N GLN A 44 9.79 -1.27 1.72
CA GLN A 44 8.52 -1.71 2.29
C GLN A 44 7.56 -1.97 1.14
N MET A 45 6.84 -3.09 1.20
CA MET A 45 5.80 -3.41 0.21
C MET A 45 4.52 -3.85 0.89
N LEU A 46 3.39 -3.29 0.46
CA LEU A 46 2.05 -3.77 0.80
C LEU A 46 1.46 -4.52 -0.39
N TRP A 47 1.00 -5.74 -0.14
CA TRP A 47 0.41 -6.62 -1.14
C TRP A 47 -1.05 -6.87 -0.81
N PHE A 48 -1.92 -6.62 -1.79
CA PHE A 48 -3.34 -6.91 -1.72
C PHE A 48 -3.67 -8.05 -2.67
N LYS A 49 -4.34 -9.09 -2.17
CA LYS A 49 -4.83 -10.20 -2.99
C LYS A 49 -6.12 -9.81 -3.72
N VAL A 50 -6.06 -8.69 -4.42
CA VAL A 50 -7.15 -8.14 -5.22
C VAL A 50 -6.53 -7.53 -6.47
N GLY A 51 -7.03 -7.91 -7.63
CA GLY A 51 -6.56 -7.44 -8.93
C GLY A 51 -7.70 -7.36 -9.94
N GLY A 52 -7.35 -7.19 -11.22
CA GLY A 52 -8.34 -7.02 -12.28
C GLY A 52 -9.31 -8.20 -12.46
N MET A 53 -8.96 -9.41 -11.99
CA MET A 53 -9.86 -10.57 -12.02
C MET A 53 -10.98 -10.50 -10.97
N ASP A 54 -10.79 -9.69 -9.94
CA ASP A 54 -11.80 -9.48 -8.88
C ASP A 54 -12.77 -8.36 -9.22
N ASP A 55 -12.58 -7.67 -10.35
CA ASP A 55 -13.47 -6.60 -10.78
C ASP A 55 -14.88 -7.16 -11.06
N PRO A 56 -15.93 -6.57 -10.51
CA PRO A 56 -17.28 -7.00 -10.80
C PRO A 56 -17.63 -6.87 -12.28
N PRO A 57 -18.50 -7.74 -12.83
CA PRO A 57 -18.97 -7.61 -14.20
C PRO A 57 -19.51 -6.19 -14.50
N GLY A 58 -18.98 -5.57 -15.56
CA GLY A 58 -19.34 -4.20 -15.97
C GLY A 58 -18.54 -3.10 -15.28
N LEU A 59 -17.66 -3.42 -14.32
CA LEU A 59 -16.79 -2.48 -13.60
C LEU A 59 -15.29 -2.78 -13.81
N SER A 60 -14.95 -3.26 -15.00
CA SER A 60 -13.55 -3.57 -15.35
C SER A 60 -12.65 -2.35 -15.21
N GLY A 61 -11.52 -2.51 -14.53
CA GLY A 61 -10.56 -1.46 -14.19
C GLY A 61 -10.76 -0.88 -12.79
N LEU A 62 -11.66 -1.43 -11.98
CA LEU A 62 -11.91 -0.95 -10.61
C LEU A 62 -10.67 -1.12 -9.72
N ALA A 63 -9.99 -2.26 -9.77
CA ALA A 63 -8.76 -2.50 -9.01
C ALA A 63 -7.66 -1.49 -9.37
N HIS A 64 -7.47 -1.21 -10.66
CA HIS A 64 -6.53 -0.20 -11.15
C HIS A 64 -6.95 1.22 -10.73
N PHE A 65 -8.23 1.52 -10.77
CA PHE A 65 -8.76 2.80 -10.30
C PHE A 65 -8.49 3.00 -8.80
N PHE A 66 -8.65 1.96 -7.97
CA PHE A 66 -8.30 2.02 -6.55
C PHE A 66 -6.80 2.25 -6.34
N GLU A 67 -5.92 1.68 -7.17
CA GLU A 67 -4.49 2.00 -7.14
C GLU A 67 -4.28 3.51 -7.28
N HIS A 68 -4.90 4.14 -8.28
CA HIS A 68 -4.83 5.59 -8.47
C HIS A 68 -5.35 6.37 -7.26
N MET A 69 -6.51 5.96 -6.73
CA MET A 69 -7.10 6.62 -5.56
C MET A 69 -6.19 6.59 -4.34
N MET A 70 -5.36 5.56 -4.15
CA MET A 70 -4.38 5.49 -3.07
C MET A 70 -3.33 6.61 -3.12
N PHE A 71 -3.15 7.28 -4.26
CA PHE A 71 -2.26 8.44 -4.39
C PHE A 71 -2.98 9.79 -4.22
N ARG A 72 -4.30 9.80 -4.02
CA ARG A 72 -5.07 11.04 -3.81
C ARG A 72 -5.04 11.55 -2.38
N GLY A 73 -4.48 10.76 -1.46
CA GLY A 73 -4.16 11.17 -0.11
C GLY A 73 -5.30 11.02 0.89
N THR A 74 -5.06 11.55 2.07
CA THR A 74 -5.95 11.57 3.22
C THR A 74 -6.17 13.02 3.68
N LYS A 75 -7.04 13.23 4.66
CA LYS A 75 -7.18 14.56 5.27
C LYS A 75 -5.90 15.02 5.98
N ALA A 76 -5.10 14.08 6.51
CA ALA A 76 -3.83 14.39 7.18
C ALA A 76 -2.69 14.60 6.18
N VAL A 77 -2.71 13.90 5.04
CA VAL A 77 -1.68 13.93 3.99
C VAL A 77 -2.39 14.07 2.63
N PRO A 78 -2.92 15.25 2.28
CA PRO A 78 -3.76 15.45 1.11
C PRO A 78 -2.96 15.45 -0.20
N GLY A 79 -3.63 15.01 -1.27
CA GLY A 79 -3.11 15.04 -2.64
C GLY A 79 -1.84 14.19 -2.79
N ASP A 80 -0.87 14.72 -3.49
CA ASP A 80 0.42 14.10 -3.78
C ASP A 80 1.48 14.26 -2.66
N GLN A 81 1.08 14.78 -1.49
CA GLN A 81 2.00 15.00 -0.37
C GLN A 81 2.68 13.73 0.13
N PHE A 82 2.02 12.57 0.01
CA PHE A 82 2.64 11.28 0.34
C PHE A 82 3.96 11.12 -0.42
N SER A 83 3.91 11.19 -1.74
CA SER A 83 5.09 11.05 -2.61
C SER A 83 6.12 12.15 -2.37
N GLN A 84 5.68 13.37 -2.14
CA GLN A 84 6.57 14.49 -1.80
C GLN A 84 7.30 14.27 -0.47
N ILE A 85 6.63 13.74 0.56
CA ILE A 85 7.25 13.44 1.85
C ILE A 85 8.29 12.33 1.68
N ILE A 86 7.97 11.26 0.95
CA ILE A 86 8.91 10.17 0.65
C ILE A 86 10.14 10.73 -0.09
N ALA A 87 9.94 11.50 -1.15
CA ALA A 87 11.02 12.10 -1.93
C ALA A 87 11.91 13.06 -1.11
N LYS A 88 11.32 13.92 -0.26
CA LYS A 88 12.05 14.81 0.66
C LYS A 88 12.91 14.05 1.68
N ASN A 89 12.58 12.79 1.96
CA ASN A 89 13.36 11.93 2.83
C ASN A 89 14.33 10.99 2.05
N GLY A 90 14.57 11.29 0.76
CA GLY A 90 15.51 10.56 -0.10
C GLY A 90 15.00 9.20 -0.55
N GLY A 91 13.69 9.00 -0.55
CA GLY A 91 13.04 7.76 -1.01
C GLY A 91 12.28 7.95 -2.31
N GLU A 92 11.74 6.86 -2.79
CA GLU A 92 10.80 6.77 -3.91
C GLU A 92 9.64 5.86 -3.54
N ASN A 93 8.51 6.05 -4.20
CA ASN A 93 7.33 5.21 -4.04
C ASN A 93 6.67 4.96 -5.38
N ASN A 94 6.02 3.82 -5.51
CA ASN A 94 5.21 3.48 -6.68
C ASN A 94 4.21 2.39 -6.32
N ALA A 95 3.37 2.02 -7.30
CA ALA A 95 2.42 0.93 -7.20
C ALA A 95 2.24 0.23 -8.55
N PHE A 96 1.61 -0.91 -8.54
CA PHE A 96 1.17 -1.61 -9.74
C PHE A 96 0.00 -2.54 -9.43
N THR A 97 -0.90 -2.66 -10.38
CA THR A 97 -2.02 -3.61 -10.35
C THR A 97 -1.87 -4.63 -11.48
N THR A 98 -2.06 -5.89 -11.12
CA THR A 98 -2.08 -7.03 -12.05
C THR A 98 -3.47 -7.65 -12.10
N HIS A 99 -3.60 -8.83 -12.73
CA HIS A 99 -4.85 -9.59 -12.71
C HIS A 99 -5.20 -10.10 -11.30
N ASP A 100 -4.20 -10.53 -10.51
CA ASP A 100 -4.40 -11.27 -9.27
C ASP A 100 -4.11 -10.45 -8.01
N TYR A 101 -3.38 -9.35 -8.13
CA TYR A 101 -2.96 -8.54 -6.98
C TYR A 101 -2.64 -7.11 -7.35
N ALA A 102 -2.70 -6.23 -6.35
CA ALA A 102 -2.12 -4.90 -6.37
C ALA A 102 -1.01 -4.80 -5.31
N ALA A 103 0.03 -4.03 -5.59
CA ALA A 103 1.12 -3.80 -4.65
C ALA A 103 1.54 -2.33 -4.65
N PHE A 104 1.88 -1.84 -3.47
CA PHE A 104 2.40 -0.49 -3.23
C PHE A 104 3.76 -0.63 -2.55
N TYR A 105 4.71 0.21 -2.91
CA TYR A 105 6.03 0.13 -2.29
C TYR A 105 6.70 1.48 -2.11
N GLU A 106 7.49 1.58 -1.06
CA GLU A 106 8.43 2.65 -0.78
C GLU A 106 9.84 2.09 -0.63
N GLN A 107 10.79 2.71 -1.31
CA GLN A 107 12.20 2.50 -1.06
C GLN A 107 12.78 3.74 -0.38
N ILE A 108 13.35 3.57 0.82
CA ILE A 108 13.78 4.69 1.64
C ILE A 108 14.94 4.28 2.56
N ALA A 109 15.68 5.25 3.10
CA ALA A 109 16.73 4.97 4.09
C ALA A 109 16.14 4.21 5.30
N LYS A 110 16.84 3.17 5.79
CA LYS A 110 16.39 2.31 6.90
C LYS A 110 15.91 3.07 8.13
N GLY A 111 16.56 4.18 8.46
CA GLY A 111 16.18 5.05 9.59
C GLY A 111 14.85 5.79 9.39
N ARG A 112 14.26 5.73 8.19
CA ARG A 112 12.99 6.34 7.82
C ARG A 112 11.85 5.33 7.63
N LEU A 113 12.09 4.03 7.84
CA LEU A 113 11.04 3.00 7.74
C LEU A 113 9.80 3.34 8.57
N GLY A 114 9.96 3.80 9.81
CA GLY A 114 8.82 4.19 10.64
C GLY A 114 8.00 5.36 10.09
N LEU A 115 8.58 6.23 9.25
CA LEU A 115 7.84 7.26 8.53
C LEU A 115 6.99 6.62 7.42
N ALA A 116 7.58 5.77 6.58
CA ALA A 116 6.86 5.08 5.51
C ALA A 116 5.70 4.25 6.07
N MET A 117 5.94 3.47 7.14
CA MET A 117 4.88 2.68 7.80
C MET A 117 3.72 3.53 8.33
N ARG A 118 3.98 4.72 8.88
CA ARG A 118 2.90 5.62 9.34
C ARG A 118 2.10 6.20 8.18
N LEU A 119 2.76 6.59 7.11
CA LEU A 119 2.10 7.11 5.91
C LEU A 119 1.21 6.05 5.26
N GLU A 120 1.70 4.80 5.17
CA GLU A 120 0.92 3.67 4.67
C GLU A 120 -0.28 3.35 5.55
N ALA A 121 -0.09 3.32 6.87
CA ALA A 121 -1.18 3.06 7.81
C ALA A 121 -2.26 4.16 7.74
N ASP A 122 -1.87 5.42 7.58
CA ASP A 122 -2.82 6.52 7.40
C ASP A 122 -3.58 6.38 6.08
N ARG A 123 -2.90 6.13 4.98
CA ARG A 123 -3.52 5.97 3.66
C ARG A 123 -4.48 4.77 3.62
N LEU A 124 -4.14 3.65 4.26
CA LEU A 124 -5.03 2.48 4.36
C LEU A 124 -6.31 2.75 5.17
N ALA A 125 -6.20 3.54 6.24
CA ALA A 125 -7.30 3.75 7.17
C ALA A 125 -8.17 4.96 6.81
N ASN A 126 -7.61 5.97 6.14
CA ASN A 126 -8.19 7.31 6.07
C ASN A 126 -8.23 7.89 4.64
N LEU A 127 -8.16 7.03 3.62
CA LEU A 127 -8.21 7.48 2.22
C LEU A 127 -9.42 8.40 1.97
N ASP A 128 -9.19 9.55 1.34
CA ASP A 128 -10.23 10.55 1.09
C ASP A 128 -10.96 10.26 -0.22
N LEU A 129 -12.03 9.46 -0.14
CA LEU A 129 -12.88 9.08 -1.26
C LEU A 129 -14.09 10.03 -1.33
N THR A 130 -13.92 11.15 -1.99
CA THR A 130 -14.98 12.14 -2.23
C THR A 130 -15.23 12.33 -3.72
N ASP A 131 -16.38 12.87 -4.09
CA ASP A 131 -16.67 13.20 -5.49
C ASP A 131 -15.59 14.13 -6.10
N ALA A 132 -15.02 15.00 -5.29
CA ALA A 132 -13.96 15.91 -5.70
C ALA A 132 -12.63 15.20 -6.03
N THR A 133 -12.35 14.05 -5.41
CA THR A 133 -11.16 13.22 -5.68
C THR A 133 -11.43 12.14 -6.73
N VAL A 134 -12.60 11.51 -6.67
CA VAL A 134 -12.99 10.38 -7.52
C VAL A 134 -13.23 10.81 -8.98
N GLY A 135 -13.94 11.92 -9.21
CA GLY A 135 -14.32 12.35 -10.56
C GLY A 135 -13.11 12.62 -11.47
N PRO A 136 -12.19 13.51 -11.08
CA PRO A 136 -11.00 13.80 -11.88
C PRO A 136 -10.12 12.58 -12.11
N GLU A 137 -9.95 11.72 -11.10
CA GLU A 137 -9.09 10.53 -11.23
C GLU A 137 -9.67 9.47 -12.15
N ARG A 138 -10.99 9.32 -12.15
CA ARG A 138 -11.66 8.45 -13.13
C ARG A 138 -11.36 8.90 -14.56
N ASP A 139 -11.35 10.20 -14.82
CA ASP A 139 -11.08 10.73 -16.15
C ASP A 139 -9.63 10.47 -16.58
N VAL A 140 -8.65 10.49 -15.65
CA VAL A 140 -7.27 10.09 -15.88
C VAL A 140 -7.18 8.62 -16.27
N VAL A 141 -7.78 7.71 -15.50
CA VAL A 141 -7.78 6.27 -15.76
C VAL A 141 -8.46 5.93 -17.09
N MET A 142 -9.55 6.65 -17.43
CA MET A 142 -10.21 6.50 -18.72
C MET A 142 -9.31 6.92 -19.88
N GLU A 143 -8.49 7.97 -19.72
CA GLU A 143 -7.55 8.39 -20.75
C GLU A 143 -6.38 7.39 -20.90
N GLU A 144 -5.87 6.85 -19.80
CA GLU A 144 -4.87 5.78 -19.86
C GLU A 144 -5.38 4.54 -20.61
N ARG A 145 -6.64 4.17 -20.35
CA ARG A 145 -7.27 3.07 -21.08
C ARG A 145 -7.30 3.35 -22.58
N ARG A 146 -7.73 4.54 -22.99
CA ARG A 146 -7.75 4.94 -24.42
C ARG A 146 -6.37 4.80 -25.06
N MET A 147 -5.33 5.26 -24.34
CA MET A 147 -3.97 5.17 -24.86
C MET A 147 -3.43 3.74 -24.96
N ARG A 148 -3.86 2.82 -24.09
CA ARG A 148 -3.31 1.45 -24.03
C ARG A 148 -4.13 0.40 -24.77
N VAL A 149 -5.43 0.60 -24.93
CA VAL A 149 -6.36 -0.42 -25.43
C VAL A 149 -7.03 0.00 -26.72
N ASP A 150 -7.35 1.28 -26.88
CA ASP A 150 -8.16 1.77 -28.00
C ASP A 150 -7.28 2.34 -29.16
N ASN A 151 -5.93 2.41 -28.98
CA ASN A 151 -4.91 2.68 -29.97
C ASN A 151 -4.11 1.41 -30.25
#